data_bc12c464a8e04751d5c23a7f15fbc149
#
_entry.id   bc12c464a8e04751d5c23a7f15fbc149
#
_cell.length_a   1.000
_cell.length_b   1.000
_cell.length_c   1.000
_cell.angle_alpha   90.00
_cell.angle_beta   90.00
_cell.angle_gamma   90.00
#
_symmetry.space_group_name_H-M   'P 1'
#
loop_
_entity.id
_entity.type
_entity.pdbx_description
1 polymer ?
#
loop_
_entity_poly.entity_id
_entity_poly.type
_entity_poly.pdbx_seq_one_letter_code
_entity_poly.pdbx_strand_id
1 'polypeptide(L)'
;MVATVDVLTVRLPRREFKAVIVVRVTPGSEFRLNYRHSVELTEVEGCFRVGPGPVLLIKETRYTSVGSGLPNSRPDKTRRENGWFIVDEDLKVNEELRFFISPVNRTRLIVDGRIFPLFRLDPGTLISIDVERMPISRWLLLRTGLTRIFHEIYTLNGQK
;
A
#
# COMPACT_ATOMS: atom_id res chain seq x y z
N MET A 1 -8.78 21.67 -22.36
CA MET A 1 -8.39 20.31 -21.90
C MET A 1 -7.75 20.46 -20.52
N VAL A 2 -8.28 19.78 -19.51
CA VAL A 2 -7.71 19.85 -18.14
C VAL A 2 -6.58 18.85 -18.04
N ALA A 3 -5.38 19.31 -17.67
CA ALA A 3 -4.24 18.43 -17.47
C ALA A 3 -4.48 17.54 -16.23
N THR A 4 -4.24 16.23 -16.36
CA THR A 4 -4.45 15.23 -15.32
C THR A 4 -3.17 14.49 -14.96
N VAL A 5 -3.14 13.92 -13.76
CA VAL A 5 -2.05 13.04 -13.26
C VAL A 5 -2.64 11.79 -12.66
N ASP A 6 -1.91 10.70 -12.76
CA ASP A 6 -2.22 9.48 -12.02
C ASP A 6 -1.54 9.54 -10.64
N VAL A 7 -2.26 9.16 -9.60
CA VAL A 7 -1.81 9.21 -8.21
C VAL A 7 -2.14 7.92 -7.48
N LEU A 8 -1.22 7.46 -6.65
CA LEU A 8 -1.49 6.48 -5.62
C LEU A 8 -2.08 7.21 -4.41
N THR A 9 -3.23 6.77 -3.96
CA THR A 9 -3.92 7.35 -2.81
C THR A 9 -4.07 6.34 -1.70
N VAL A 10 -3.87 6.78 -0.46
CA VAL A 10 -4.29 6.06 0.74
C VAL A 10 -5.39 6.86 1.39
N ARG A 11 -6.55 6.24 1.58
CA ARG A 11 -7.74 6.87 2.14
C ARG A 11 -8.21 6.17 3.40
N LEU A 12 -8.97 6.91 4.19
CA LEU A 12 -9.70 6.42 5.37
C LEU A 12 -11.20 6.40 5.05
N PRO A 13 -11.76 5.29 4.53
CA PRO A 13 -13.15 5.25 4.05
C PRO A 13 -14.19 5.62 5.10
N ARG A 14 -13.92 5.32 6.38
CA ARG A 14 -14.81 5.63 7.51
C ARG A 14 -14.70 7.07 8.03
N ARG A 15 -13.76 7.87 7.49
CA ARG A 15 -13.53 9.28 7.83
C ARG A 15 -13.74 10.16 6.60
N GLU A 16 -14.94 10.13 6.01
CA GLU A 16 -15.32 10.95 4.83
C GLU A 16 -14.35 10.77 3.65
N PHE A 17 -13.83 9.55 3.43
CA PHE A 17 -12.84 9.25 2.39
C PHE A 17 -11.61 10.18 2.40
N LYS A 18 -11.22 10.65 3.57
CA LYS A 18 -10.06 11.53 3.72
C LYS A 18 -8.80 10.84 3.19
N ALA A 19 -8.19 11.43 2.16
CA ALA A 19 -6.89 11.00 1.69
C ALA A 19 -5.82 11.40 2.71
N VAL A 20 -5.00 10.44 3.15
CA VAL A 20 -3.89 10.68 4.08
C VAL A 20 -2.52 10.59 3.41
N ILE A 21 -2.44 9.94 2.26
CA ILE A 21 -1.26 9.88 1.40
C ILE A 21 -1.71 10.06 -0.04
N VAL A 22 -1.02 10.93 -0.80
CA VAL A 22 -1.20 11.10 -2.24
C VAL A 22 0.18 11.22 -2.87
N VAL A 23 0.55 10.25 -3.69
CA VAL A 23 1.84 10.21 -4.39
C VAL A 23 1.59 10.18 -5.89
N ARG A 24 2.23 11.08 -6.65
CA ARG A 24 2.17 11.03 -8.11
C ARG A 24 2.86 9.75 -8.59
N VAL A 25 2.21 9.05 -9.52
CA VAL A 25 2.72 7.82 -10.12
C VAL A 25 2.57 7.87 -11.64
N THR A 26 3.29 7.00 -12.33
CA THR A 26 3.22 6.81 -13.78
C THR A 26 3.09 5.31 -14.07
N PRO A 27 2.62 4.92 -15.26
CA PRO A 27 2.68 3.52 -15.67
C PRO A 27 4.10 2.95 -15.50
N GLY A 28 4.19 1.79 -14.83
CA GLY A 28 5.46 1.17 -14.45
C GLY A 28 5.97 1.54 -13.04
N SER A 29 5.42 2.58 -12.38
CA SER A 29 5.75 2.87 -10.98
C SER A 29 5.44 1.66 -10.10
N GLU A 30 6.36 1.33 -9.18
CA GLU A 30 6.19 0.21 -8.25
C GLU A 30 6.09 0.72 -6.82
N PHE A 31 5.33 0.02 -6.01
CA PHE A 31 5.27 0.22 -4.57
C PHE A 31 5.15 -1.11 -3.84
N ARG A 32 5.48 -1.11 -2.57
CA ARG A 32 5.46 -2.31 -1.72
C ARG A 32 4.63 -2.07 -0.48
N LEU A 33 3.92 -3.10 -0.06
CA LEU A 33 3.20 -3.14 1.19
C LEU A 33 3.80 -4.25 2.06
N ASN A 34 4.56 -3.85 3.07
CA ASN A 34 5.21 -4.77 3.99
C ASN A 34 4.37 -4.89 5.24
N TYR A 35 4.14 -6.11 5.69
CA TYR A 35 3.45 -6.35 6.94
C TYR A 35 3.90 -7.68 7.57
N ARG A 36 3.66 -7.81 8.87
CA ARG A 36 3.87 -9.05 9.60
C ARG A 36 2.56 -9.83 9.64
N HIS A 37 2.61 -11.09 9.24
CA HIS A 37 1.44 -11.97 9.32
C HIS A 37 1.04 -12.16 10.78
N SER A 38 -0.26 -11.98 11.11
CA SER A 38 -0.71 -11.93 12.51
C SER A 38 -0.60 -13.27 13.26
N VAL A 39 -0.69 -14.38 12.55
CA VAL A 39 -0.65 -15.74 13.13
C VAL A 39 0.78 -16.30 13.09
N GLU A 40 1.38 -16.32 11.91
CA GLU A 40 2.71 -16.92 11.71
C GLU A 40 3.86 -16.01 12.15
N LEU A 41 3.57 -14.75 12.42
CA LEU A 41 4.56 -13.70 12.77
C LEU A 41 5.69 -13.56 11.75
N THR A 42 5.46 -13.99 10.51
CA THR A 42 6.40 -13.92 9.39
C THR A 42 6.24 -12.61 8.62
N GLU A 43 7.34 -12.14 8.03
CA GLU A 43 7.29 -10.96 7.16
C GLU A 43 6.66 -11.33 5.80
N VAL A 44 5.74 -10.48 5.36
CA VAL A 44 5.09 -10.56 4.05
C VAL A 44 5.29 -9.24 3.33
N GLU A 45 5.63 -9.32 2.05
CA GLU A 45 5.78 -8.17 1.16
C GLU A 45 4.91 -8.37 -0.09
N GLY A 46 3.88 -7.53 -0.26
CA GLY A 46 3.15 -7.41 -1.51
C GLY A 46 3.84 -6.38 -2.40
N CYS A 47 4.22 -6.78 -3.62
CA CYS A 47 4.80 -5.91 -4.63
C CYS A 47 3.75 -5.57 -5.68
N PHE A 48 3.54 -4.30 -5.92
CA PHE A 48 2.52 -3.78 -6.82
C PHE A 48 3.14 -2.90 -7.89
N ARG A 49 2.46 -2.82 -9.04
CA ARG A 49 2.84 -1.97 -10.17
C ARG A 49 1.64 -1.20 -10.68
N VAL A 50 1.86 0.04 -11.08
CA VAL A 50 0.87 0.84 -11.81
C VAL A 50 0.88 0.42 -13.27
N GLY A 51 -0.26 -0.02 -13.78
CA GLY A 51 -0.44 -0.37 -15.17
C GLY A 51 -0.72 0.83 -16.07
N PRO A 52 -1.00 0.60 -17.36
CA PRO A 52 -1.48 1.64 -18.27
C PRO A 52 -2.84 2.17 -17.80
N GLY A 53 -2.95 3.49 -17.61
CA GLY A 53 -4.10 4.12 -16.97
C GLY A 53 -4.06 3.96 -15.44
N PRO A 54 -5.12 4.38 -14.73
CA PRO A 54 -5.20 4.24 -13.27
C PRO A 54 -5.57 2.80 -12.88
N VAL A 55 -4.65 1.86 -13.11
CA VAL A 55 -4.82 0.43 -12.86
C VAL A 55 -3.74 -0.05 -11.91
N LEU A 56 -4.16 -0.76 -10.88
CA LEU A 56 -3.28 -1.40 -9.92
C LEU A 56 -3.10 -2.88 -10.26
N LEU A 57 -1.86 -3.31 -10.37
CA LEU A 57 -1.47 -4.70 -10.64
C LEU A 57 -0.73 -5.27 -9.43
N ILE A 58 -1.07 -6.49 -9.01
CA ILE A 58 -0.23 -7.26 -8.10
C ILE A 58 0.84 -7.94 -8.96
N LYS A 59 2.10 -7.63 -8.71
CA LYS A 59 3.24 -8.21 -9.42
C LYS A 59 3.65 -9.54 -8.80
N GLU A 60 3.91 -9.52 -7.51
CA GLU A 60 4.34 -10.67 -6.75
C GLU A 60 4.04 -10.51 -5.26
N THR A 61 3.93 -11.62 -4.56
CA THR A 61 3.89 -11.67 -3.10
C THR A 61 5.11 -12.44 -2.59
N ARG A 62 5.77 -11.89 -1.58
CA ARG A 62 6.96 -12.47 -0.95
C ARG A 62 6.68 -12.77 0.52
N TYR A 63 7.18 -13.88 1.03
CA TYR A 63 7.07 -14.26 2.44
C TYR A 63 8.27 -15.08 2.90
N THR A 64 8.59 -15.01 4.20
CA THR A 64 9.80 -15.62 4.76
C THR A 64 9.59 -17.04 5.27
N SER A 65 8.34 -17.49 5.43
CA SER A 65 8.01 -18.85 5.89
C SER A 65 6.75 -19.37 5.22
N VAL A 66 6.68 -20.65 5.01
CA VAL A 66 5.47 -21.38 4.58
C VAL A 66 4.70 -21.79 5.83
N GLY A 67 3.64 -21.07 6.15
CA GLY A 67 2.72 -21.38 7.25
C GLY A 67 1.28 -21.57 6.78
N SER A 68 0.39 -21.87 7.73
CA SER A 68 -1.04 -22.01 7.46
C SER A 68 -1.63 -20.70 6.93
N GLY A 69 -2.21 -20.73 5.74
CA GLY A 69 -2.83 -19.58 5.07
C GLY A 69 -1.93 -18.83 4.09
N LEU A 70 -0.67 -19.22 3.92
CA LEU A 70 0.17 -18.73 2.82
C LEU A 70 0.02 -19.65 1.60
N PRO A 71 0.08 -19.11 0.37
CA PRO A 71 -0.25 -19.88 -0.83
C PRO A 71 0.79 -20.97 -1.12
N ASN A 72 0.66 -22.12 -0.49
CA ASN A 72 1.33 -23.37 -0.90
C ASN A 72 0.72 -23.96 -2.19
N SER A 73 -0.30 -23.32 -2.75
CA SER A 73 -1.15 -23.90 -3.78
C SER A 73 -0.64 -23.72 -5.21
N ARG A 74 0.50 -23.03 -5.40
CA ARG A 74 1.05 -22.75 -6.74
C ARG A 74 2.55 -22.99 -6.81
N PRO A 75 3.02 -24.25 -6.72
CA PRO A 75 4.44 -24.56 -6.79
C PRO A 75 5.07 -24.19 -8.12
N ASP A 76 4.30 -24.17 -9.21
CA ASP A 76 4.69 -23.75 -10.55
C ASP A 76 4.98 -22.23 -10.67
N LYS A 77 4.42 -21.41 -9.77
CA LYS A 77 4.62 -19.97 -9.72
C LYS A 77 5.45 -19.50 -8.54
N THR A 78 5.93 -20.42 -7.72
CA THR A 78 6.68 -20.10 -6.51
C THR A 78 8.17 -20.38 -6.75
N ARG A 79 9.01 -19.36 -6.53
CA ARG A 79 10.47 -19.48 -6.50
C ARG A 79 11.01 -19.13 -5.13
N ARG A 80 12.18 -19.66 -4.81
CA ARG A 80 12.91 -19.32 -3.57
C ARG A 80 14.16 -18.55 -3.90
N GLU A 81 14.29 -17.36 -3.31
CA GLU A 81 15.42 -16.46 -3.56
C GLU A 81 15.78 -15.71 -2.27
N ASN A 82 17.05 -15.77 -1.86
CA ASN A 82 17.58 -15.06 -0.68
C ASN A 82 16.76 -15.23 0.62
N GLY A 83 16.22 -16.42 0.85
CA GLY A 83 15.40 -16.73 2.03
C GLY A 83 13.92 -16.36 1.90
N TRP A 84 13.50 -15.78 0.77
CA TRP A 84 12.11 -15.48 0.46
C TRP A 84 11.49 -16.55 -0.42
N PHE A 85 10.23 -16.85 -0.16
CA PHE A 85 9.34 -17.51 -1.10
C PHE A 85 8.62 -16.41 -1.87
N ILE A 86 8.71 -16.43 -3.19
CA ILE A 86 8.18 -15.40 -4.07
C ILE A 86 7.16 -16.07 -4.99
N VAL A 87 5.93 -15.58 -4.93
CA VAL A 87 4.84 -16.01 -5.81
C VAL A 87 4.58 -14.91 -6.84
N ASP A 88 4.76 -15.24 -8.12
CA ASP A 88 4.43 -14.35 -9.23
C ASP A 88 2.91 -14.36 -9.44
N GLU A 89 2.29 -13.19 -9.40
CA GLU A 89 0.84 -13.03 -9.46
C GLU A 89 0.37 -12.48 -10.82
N ASP A 90 0.91 -11.36 -11.27
CA ASP A 90 0.53 -10.60 -12.47
C ASP A 90 -1.00 -10.42 -12.61
N LEU A 91 -1.65 -10.14 -11.49
CA LEU A 91 -3.09 -9.99 -11.40
C LEU A 91 -3.51 -8.53 -11.31
N LYS A 92 -4.57 -8.17 -12.04
CA LYS A 92 -5.20 -6.86 -11.87
C LYS A 92 -6.00 -6.85 -10.55
N VAL A 93 -5.80 -5.81 -9.76
CA VAL A 93 -6.67 -5.51 -8.63
C VAL A 93 -7.96 -4.92 -9.19
N ASN A 94 -9.07 -5.65 -9.06
CA ASN A 94 -10.34 -5.25 -9.68
C ASN A 94 -10.98 -4.04 -8.99
N GLU A 95 -10.68 -3.84 -7.72
CA GLU A 95 -11.17 -2.73 -6.91
C GLU A 95 -9.97 -2.05 -6.25
N GLU A 96 -10.10 -1.65 -5.00
CA GLU A 96 -9.06 -1.08 -4.18
C GLU A 96 -8.53 -2.11 -3.16
N LEU A 97 -7.31 -1.93 -2.69
CA LEU A 97 -6.78 -2.72 -1.58
C LEU A 97 -7.37 -2.20 -0.28
N ARG A 98 -8.16 -3.01 0.43
CA ARG A 98 -8.75 -2.66 1.73
C ARG A 98 -8.26 -3.57 2.83
N PHE A 99 -7.85 -2.98 3.94
CA PHE A 99 -7.48 -3.72 5.14
C PHE A 99 -7.59 -2.85 6.40
N PHE A 100 -7.65 -3.51 7.55
CA PHE A 100 -7.64 -2.84 8.85
C PHE A 100 -6.22 -2.75 9.40
N ILE A 101 -5.91 -1.61 10.02
CA ILE A 101 -4.67 -1.45 10.76
C ILE A 101 -4.71 -2.30 12.03
N SER A 102 -3.65 -3.09 12.20
CA SER A 102 -3.40 -3.87 13.40
C SER A 102 -2.00 -3.53 13.94
N PRO A 103 -1.84 -3.32 15.24
CA PRO A 103 -0.52 -3.08 15.85
C PRO A 103 0.44 -4.25 15.67
N VAL A 104 -0.09 -5.48 15.57
CA VAL A 104 0.72 -6.69 15.35
C VAL A 104 1.32 -6.71 13.96
N ASN A 105 0.57 -6.26 12.94
CA ASN A 105 0.97 -6.38 11.54
C ASN A 105 2.08 -5.38 11.14
N ARG A 106 2.26 -4.30 11.87
CA ARG A 106 3.28 -3.26 11.60
C ARG A 106 3.36 -2.84 10.13
N THR A 107 2.20 -2.67 9.49
CA THR A 107 2.07 -2.40 8.06
C THR A 107 2.79 -1.12 7.65
N ARG A 108 3.60 -1.21 6.59
CA ARG A 108 4.34 -0.10 5.98
C ARG A 108 4.06 -0.07 4.49
N LEU A 109 3.80 1.12 3.96
CA LEU A 109 3.75 1.36 2.52
C LEU A 109 5.08 1.98 2.09
N ILE A 110 5.68 1.47 1.03
CA ILE A 110 6.95 1.95 0.48
C ILE A 110 6.72 2.36 -0.97
N VAL A 111 6.90 3.64 -1.26
CA VAL A 111 6.72 4.24 -2.59
C VAL A 111 7.91 5.14 -2.88
N ASP A 112 8.56 4.99 -4.02
CA ASP A 112 9.73 5.78 -4.44
C ASP A 112 10.79 5.93 -3.34
N GLY A 113 11.09 4.85 -2.63
CA GLY A 113 12.03 4.82 -1.52
C GLY A 113 11.56 5.49 -0.22
N ARG A 114 10.37 6.10 -0.22
CA ARG A 114 9.76 6.68 0.98
C ARG A 114 8.98 5.62 1.73
N ILE A 115 9.14 5.59 3.05
CA ILE A 115 8.45 4.66 3.94
C ILE A 115 7.34 5.40 4.68
N PHE A 116 6.11 4.94 4.52
CA PHE A 116 4.94 5.43 5.22
C PHE A 116 4.48 4.36 6.24
N PRO A 117 4.78 4.53 7.54
CA PRO A 117 4.44 3.55 8.57
C PRO A 117 2.95 3.63 8.93
N LEU A 118 2.10 2.92 8.18
CA LEU A 118 0.65 2.90 8.37
C LEU A 118 0.24 2.35 9.75
N PHE A 119 1.09 1.53 10.38
CA PHE A 119 0.87 1.00 11.73
C PHE A 119 0.79 2.07 12.83
N ARG A 120 1.16 3.32 12.52
CA ARG A 120 1.00 4.46 13.44
C ARG A 120 -0.41 5.04 13.45
N LEU A 121 -1.26 4.66 12.51
CA LEU A 121 -2.69 4.98 12.56
C LEU A 121 -3.35 4.17 13.66
N ASP A 122 -4.46 4.68 14.19
CA ASP A 122 -5.19 4.02 15.26
C ASP A 122 -5.57 2.57 14.90
N PRO A 123 -5.40 1.60 15.79
CA PRO A 123 -5.84 0.23 15.59
C PRO A 123 -7.31 0.15 15.16
N GLY A 124 -7.62 -0.73 14.21
CA GLY A 124 -8.98 -0.86 13.66
C GLY A 124 -9.33 0.19 12.61
N THR A 125 -8.42 1.12 12.27
CA THR A 125 -8.62 2.04 11.15
C THR A 125 -8.69 1.25 9.83
N LEU A 126 -9.80 1.42 9.10
CA LEU A 126 -9.91 0.88 7.74
C LEU A 126 -9.12 1.77 6.78
N ILE A 127 -8.26 1.15 5.99
CA ILE A 127 -7.49 1.79 4.92
C ILE A 127 -7.94 1.27 3.57
N SER A 128 -7.93 2.15 2.59
CA SER A 128 -8.08 1.84 1.17
C SER A 128 -6.88 2.41 0.41
N ILE A 129 -6.27 1.60 -0.44
CA ILE A 129 -5.19 2.00 -1.35
C ILE A 129 -5.65 1.77 -2.78
N ASP A 130 -5.52 2.79 -3.61
CA ASP A 130 -5.93 2.75 -5.01
C ASP A 130 -5.06 3.68 -5.87
N VAL A 131 -5.14 3.50 -7.19
CA VAL A 131 -4.56 4.40 -8.20
C VAL A 131 -5.70 5.10 -8.92
N GLU A 132 -5.72 6.41 -8.89
CA GLU A 132 -6.76 7.21 -9.55
C GLU A 132 -6.16 8.30 -10.43
N ARG A 133 -6.96 8.74 -11.40
CA ARG A 133 -6.65 9.90 -12.24
C ARG A 133 -7.36 11.13 -11.71
N MET A 134 -6.62 12.22 -11.52
CA MET A 134 -7.20 13.47 -11.05
C MET A 134 -6.61 14.69 -11.77
N PRO A 135 -7.34 15.84 -11.77
CA PRO A 135 -6.78 17.11 -12.25
C PRO A 135 -5.52 17.51 -11.48
N ILE A 136 -4.53 18.07 -12.17
CA ILE A 136 -3.28 18.54 -11.56
C ILE A 136 -3.56 19.56 -10.45
N SER A 137 -4.53 20.45 -10.63
CA SER A 137 -4.92 21.44 -9.62
C SER A 137 -5.37 20.79 -8.31
N ARG A 138 -6.16 19.70 -8.39
CA ARG A 138 -6.61 18.94 -7.21
C ARG A 138 -5.42 18.24 -6.54
N TRP A 139 -4.53 17.65 -7.31
CA TRP A 139 -3.33 17.02 -6.78
C TRP A 139 -2.44 18.01 -6.03
N LEU A 140 -2.22 19.21 -6.58
CA LEU A 140 -1.44 20.27 -5.92
C LEU A 140 -2.06 20.70 -4.58
N LEU A 141 -3.40 20.87 -4.53
CA LEU A 141 -4.12 21.18 -3.30
C LEU A 141 -3.96 20.07 -2.24
N LEU A 142 -4.12 18.82 -2.63
CA LEU A 142 -3.97 17.69 -1.73
C LEU A 142 -2.53 17.56 -1.23
N ARG A 143 -1.54 17.73 -2.08
CA ARG A 143 -0.12 17.67 -1.73
C ARG A 143 0.25 18.65 -0.63
N THR A 144 -0.26 19.89 -0.68
CA THR A 144 0.00 20.93 0.34
C THR A 144 -0.73 20.66 1.66
N GLY A 145 -1.94 20.11 1.61
CA GLY A 145 -2.73 19.75 2.80
C GLY A 145 -2.24 18.49 3.53
N LEU A 146 -1.76 17.50 2.78
CA LEU A 146 -1.35 16.20 3.32
C LEU A 146 -0.06 16.26 4.13
N THR A 147 0.86 17.14 3.79
CA THR A 147 2.08 17.36 4.58
C THR A 147 1.72 17.79 6.00
N ARG A 148 0.65 18.53 6.18
CA ARG A 148 0.15 18.98 7.49
C ARG A 148 -0.53 17.85 8.27
N ILE A 149 -1.39 17.08 7.63
CA ILE A 149 -2.13 15.97 8.26
C ILE A 149 -1.17 14.85 8.68
N PHE A 150 -0.22 14.51 7.84
CA PHE A 150 0.80 13.53 8.17
C PHE A 150 1.65 14.00 9.36
N HIS A 151 2.03 15.26 9.39
CA HIS A 151 2.79 15.84 10.50
C HIS A 151 1.99 15.81 11.82
N GLU A 152 0.70 16.14 11.81
CA GLU A 152 -0.18 16.07 12.98
C GLU A 152 -0.35 14.63 13.50
N ILE A 153 -0.58 13.66 12.61
CA ILE A 153 -0.71 12.24 12.99
C ILE A 153 0.61 11.71 13.59
N TYR A 154 1.75 12.18 13.08
CA TYR A 154 3.06 11.75 13.56
C TYR A 154 3.53 12.42 14.84
N THR A 155 3.16 13.69 15.08
CA THR A 155 3.50 14.41 16.31
C THR A 155 2.62 14.02 17.49
N LEU A 156 1.34 13.74 17.28
CA LEU A 156 0.42 13.35 18.35
C LEU A 156 0.69 11.93 18.89
N ASN A 157 1.23 11.02 18.08
CA ASN A 157 1.54 9.64 18.50
C ASN A 157 3.00 9.43 18.95
N GLY A 158 3.84 10.46 18.90
CA GLY A 158 5.22 10.42 19.38
C GLY A 158 5.41 10.72 20.87
N GLN A 159 4.33 11.00 21.60
CA GLN A 159 4.35 11.32 23.04
C GLN A 159 3.65 10.28 23.93
N LYS A 160 3.55 9.04 23.50
CA LYS A 160 3.10 7.94 24.39
C LYS A 160 4.11 6.80 24.37
#